data_7db7d77e6e31ad4280f0d0941df8b28a
#
_entry.id   7db7d77e6e31ad4280f0d0941df8b28a
#
_cell.length_a   1.000
_cell.length_b   1.000
_cell.length_c   1.000
_cell.angle_alpha   90.00
_cell.angle_beta   90.00
_cell.angle_gamma   90.00
#
_symmetry.space_group_name_H-M   'P 1'
#
loop_
_entity.id
_entity.type
_entity.pdbx_description
1 polymer ?
#
loop_
_entity_poly.entity_id
_entity_poly.type
_entity_poly.pdbx_seq_one_letter_code
_entity_poly.pdbx_strand_id
1 'polypeptide(L)'
;AKSDPVFGAVYKISAVEKDGSYEPRIKVSETVEKITNPGFKRVYRIYGEEGYAVADLITSFEEEVNMDEPYRYVDPEKPWKNRFFENCTCKELQQLVIKDGKRTQPPRSLEEIRSYVKEQLASEIWQEEQRFENPHKHYLDMSPDYYDMKMSLLHNLRG
;
A
#
# COMPACT_ATOMS: atom_id res chain seq x y z
N ALA A 1 -32.75 5.69 11.30
CA ALA A 1 -31.88 5.74 10.10
C ALA A 1 -31.30 7.14 10.01
N LYS A 2 -29.98 7.25 9.87
CA LYS A 2 -29.36 8.56 9.61
C LYS A 2 -29.71 8.97 8.17
N SER A 3 -30.34 10.12 8.03
CA SER A 3 -30.80 10.62 6.73
C SER A 3 -29.67 11.04 5.79
N ASP A 4 -28.47 11.32 6.32
CA ASP A 4 -27.32 11.78 5.55
C ASP A 4 -26.12 10.85 5.79
N PRO A 5 -25.68 10.05 4.78
CA PRO A 5 -24.47 9.27 4.87
C PRO A 5 -23.25 10.21 4.88
N VAL A 6 -22.46 10.14 5.93
CA VAL A 6 -21.20 10.89 6.06
C VAL A 6 -20.04 9.96 5.87
N PHE A 7 -19.14 10.32 4.94
CA PHE A 7 -17.86 9.64 4.82
C PHE A 7 -16.93 10.06 5.97
N GLY A 8 -16.71 9.17 6.92
CA GLY A 8 -15.74 9.37 7.98
C GLY A 8 -14.31 9.19 7.47
N ALA A 9 -13.42 10.09 7.89
CA ALA A 9 -11.97 9.89 7.69
C ALA A 9 -11.34 9.45 9.02
N VAL A 10 -10.44 8.48 8.94
CA VAL A 10 -9.62 8.01 10.06
C VAL A 10 -8.17 8.02 9.62
N TYR A 11 -7.28 8.55 10.45
CA TYR A 11 -5.84 8.47 10.22
C TYR A 11 -5.13 8.04 11.50
N LYS A 12 -3.95 7.46 11.33
CA LYS A 12 -3.08 7.02 12.42
C LYS A 12 -1.65 7.47 12.12
N ILE A 13 -0.93 7.86 13.15
CA ILE A 13 0.49 8.17 13.04
C ILE A 13 1.22 6.87 12.74
N SER A 14 2.00 6.83 11.66
CA SER A 14 2.82 5.70 11.26
C SER A 14 4.33 5.96 11.41
N ALA A 15 4.73 7.23 11.42
CA ALA A 15 6.11 7.65 11.67
C ALA A 15 6.13 9.03 12.32
N VAL A 16 7.22 9.34 13.03
CA VAL A 16 7.50 10.65 13.59
C VAL A 16 8.93 11.02 13.19
N GLU A 17 9.11 12.21 12.63
CA GLU A 17 10.44 12.74 12.38
C GLU A 17 11.10 13.16 13.68
N LYS A 18 12.33 12.72 13.86
CA LYS A 18 13.18 13.11 14.97
C LYS A 18 14.63 13.21 14.49
N ASP A 19 15.24 14.34 14.71
CA ASP A 19 16.65 14.61 14.35
C ASP A 19 16.99 14.26 12.87
N GLY A 20 16.04 14.54 11.96
CA GLY A 20 16.20 14.29 10.53
C GLY A 20 15.96 12.85 10.07
N SER A 21 15.53 11.97 10.98
CA SER A 21 15.15 10.59 10.65
C SER A 21 13.70 10.29 11.02
N TYR A 22 13.08 9.33 10.30
CA TYR A 22 11.70 8.91 10.57
C TYR A 22 11.67 7.68 11.47
N GLU A 23 11.29 7.89 12.73
CA GLU A 23 11.05 6.78 13.66
C GLU A 23 9.67 6.15 13.41
N PRO A 24 9.59 4.83 13.16
CA PRO A 24 8.31 4.17 12.92
C PRO A 24 7.45 4.14 14.19
N ARG A 25 6.14 4.27 14.01
CA ARG A 25 5.13 4.16 15.06
C ARG A 25 4.07 3.15 14.65
N ILE A 26 3.69 2.29 15.59
CA ILE A 26 2.68 1.27 15.37
C ILE A 26 1.59 1.38 16.43
N LYS A 27 0.33 1.29 15.99
CA LYS A 27 -0.81 1.11 16.88
C LYS A 27 -1.27 -0.34 16.80
N VAL A 28 -1.12 -1.06 17.90
CA VAL A 28 -1.60 -2.44 18.03
C VAL A 28 -3.12 -2.45 18.27
N SER A 29 -3.79 -3.42 17.73
CA SER A 29 -5.21 -3.68 17.91
C SER A 29 -5.41 -5.18 18.12
N GLU A 30 -6.48 -5.57 18.82
CA GLU A 30 -6.90 -6.98 18.94
C GLU A 30 -7.27 -7.57 17.56
N THR A 31 -7.77 -6.73 16.67
CA THR A 31 -8.09 -7.11 15.28
C THR A 31 -6.87 -6.90 14.41
N VAL A 32 -6.33 -7.97 13.85
CA VAL A 32 -5.07 -7.97 13.07
C VAL A 32 -5.13 -6.98 11.89
N GLU A 33 -6.26 -6.92 11.17
CA GLU A 33 -6.47 -6.03 10.03
C GLU A 33 -6.45 -4.54 10.42
N LYS A 34 -6.63 -4.23 11.71
CA LYS A 34 -6.59 -2.86 12.24
C LYS A 34 -5.21 -2.45 12.73
N ILE A 35 -4.24 -3.36 12.72
CA ILE A 35 -2.85 -3.04 13.08
C ILE A 35 -2.27 -2.12 12.01
N THR A 36 -1.69 -1.01 12.45
CA THR A 36 -1.09 -0.04 11.54
C THR A 36 0.13 -0.62 10.84
N ASN A 37 0.29 -0.34 9.56
CA ASN A 37 1.56 -0.54 8.86
C ASN A 37 2.48 0.64 9.21
N PRO A 38 3.55 0.41 10.01
CA PRO A 38 4.38 1.48 10.56
C PRO A 38 5.35 2.06 9.55
N GLY A 39 6.01 3.14 9.94
CA GLY A 39 7.12 3.76 9.22
C GLY A 39 6.70 4.75 8.14
N PHE A 40 7.68 5.54 7.69
CA PHE A 40 7.62 6.30 6.46
C PHE A 40 7.92 5.34 5.31
N LYS A 41 7.01 5.21 4.35
CA LYS A 41 6.95 4.07 3.43
C LYS A 41 6.50 4.47 2.04
N ARG A 42 6.81 3.64 1.05
CA ARG A 42 6.27 3.71 -0.30
C ARG A 42 5.31 2.57 -0.56
N VAL A 43 4.42 2.76 -1.51
CA VAL A 43 3.49 1.74 -2.00
C VAL A 43 3.61 1.68 -3.51
N TYR A 44 3.91 0.50 -4.01
CA TYR A 44 4.02 0.21 -5.44
C TYR A 44 2.91 -0.73 -5.87
N ARG A 45 2.33 -0.50 -7.01
CA ARG A 45 1.51 -1.48 -7.70
C ARG A 45 2.38 -2.30 -8.64
N ILE A 46 2.27 -3.60 -8.53
CA ILE A 46 3.03 -4.56 -9.32
C ILE A 46 2.13 -5.08 -10.42
N TYR A 47 2.62 -5.01 -11.65
CA TYR A 47 1.91 -5.45 -12.85
C TYR A 47 2.61 -6.66 -13.43
N GLY A 48 1.84 -7.71 -13.74
CA GLY A 48 2.31 -8.87 -14.48
C GLY A 48 2.49 -8.60 -15.97
N GLU A 49 2.92 -9.60 -16.72
CA GLU A 49 3.19 -9.51 -18.17
C GLU A 49 1.98 -9.06 -19.00
N GLU A 50 0.77 -9.37 -18.56
CA GLU A 50 -0.46 -8.96 -19.23
C GLU A 50 -0.89 -7.52 -18.92
N GLY A 51 -0.13 -6.79 -18.08
CA GLY A 51 -0.43 -5.42 -17.69
C GLY A 51 -1.46 -5.28 -16.57
N TYR A 52 -1.97 -6.38 -16.02
CA TYR A 52 -2.87 -6.35 -14.87
C TYR A 52 -2.11 -6.30 -13.55
N ALA A 53 -2.68 -5.61 -12.57
CA ALA A 53 -2.16 -5.57 -11.22
C ALA A 53 -2.25 -6.95 -10.56
N VAL A 54 -1.12 -7.44 -10.04
CA VAL A 54 -1.03 -8.74 -9.36
C VAL A 54 -0.95 -8.59 -7.85
N ALA A 55 -0.41 -7.47 -7.36
CA ALA A 55 -0.34 -7.11 -5.95
C ALA A 55 0.02 -5.63 -5.78
N ASP A 56 -0.18 -5.10 -4.59
CA ASP A 56 0.48 -3.89 -4.11
C ASP A 56 1.62 -4.28 -3.15
N LEU A 57 2.76 -3.59 -3.23
CA LEU A 57 3.96 -3.84 -2.42
C LEU A 57 4.24 -2.64 -1.53
N ILE A 58 4.40 -2.87 -0.22
CA ILE A 58 4.87 -1.87 0.73
C ILE A 58 6.36 -2.05 0.96
N THR A 59 7.11 -0.94 0.92
CA THR A 59 8.54 -0.87 1.25
C THR A 59 8.80 0.26 2.25
N SER A 60 9.96 0.26 2.88
CA SER A 60 10.48 1.46 3.54
C SER A 60 10.72 2.56 2.51
N PHE A 61 10.66 3.82 2.92
CA PHE A 61 10.76 4.97 2.00
C PHE A 61 12.12 5.02 1.28
N GLU A 62 13.18 4.62 1.97
CA GLU A 62 14.57 4.63 1.47
C GLU A 62 14.88 3.42 0.56
N GLU A 63 13.98 2.43 0.53
CA GLU A 63 14.20 1.20 -0.22
C GLU A 63 13.86 1.40 -1.70
N GLU A 64 14.78 1.02 -2.57
CA GLU A 64 14.58 1.02 -4.01
C GLU A 64 14.05 -0.33 -4.49
N VAL A 65 13.02 -0.28 -5.33
CA VAL A 65 12.44 -1.49 -5.94
C VAL A 65 12.96 -1.62 -7.36
N ASN A 66 13.73 -2.68 -7.61
CA ASN A 66 14.18 -3.05 -8.95
C ASN A 66 13.43 -4.31 -9.41
N MET A 67 12.76 -4.25 -10.55
CA MET A 67 12.03 -5.36 -11.17
C MET A 67 12.76 -5.97 -12.38
N ASP A 68 14.00 -5.55 -12.66
CA ASP A 68 14.83 -6.15 -13.72
C ASP A 68 15.31 -7.57 -13.36
N GLU A 69 15.26 -7.89 -12.06
CA GLU A 69 15.57 -9.21 -11.52
C GLU A 69 14.40 -9.71 -10.65
N PRO A 70 14.30 -11.03 -10.37
CA PRO A 70 13.29 -11.56 -9.48
C PRO A 70 13.31 -10.88 -8.10
N TYR A 71 12.26 -10.12 -7.79
CA TYR A 71 12.15 -9.37 -6.54
C TYR A 71 11.47 -10.19 -5.47
N ARG A 72 12.19 -10.49 -4.38
CA ARG A 72 11.63 -11.23 -3.25
C ARG A 72 10.64 -10.37 -2.47
N TYR A 73 9.49 -10.94 -2.12
CA TYR A 73 8.49 -10.32 -1.26
C TYR A 73 7.98 -11.26 -0.18
N VAL A 74 7.30 -10.71 0.82
CA VAL A 74 6.67 -11.43 1.92
C VAL A 74 5.17 -11.19 1.88
N ASP A 75 4.40 -12.27 1.73
CA ASP A 75 2.96 -12.27 1.98
C ASP A 75 2.75 -12.29 3.51
N PRO A 76 2.22 -11.22 4.13
CA PRO A 76 2.09 -11.14 5.58
C PRO A 76 1.13 -12.17 6.18
N GLU A 77 0.27 -12.80 5.38
CA GLU A 77 -0.62 -13.87 5.80
C GLU A 77 0.06 -15.25 5.73
N LYS A 78 1.06 -15.38 4.87
CA LYS A 78 1.79 -16.63 4.63
C LYS A 78 3.30 -16.40 4.58
N PRO A 79 3.90 -15.82 5.64
CA PRO A 79 5.28 -15.36 5.63
C PRO A 79 6.32 -16.48 5.48
N TRP A 80 5.92 -17.72 5.70
CA TRP A 80 6.78 -18.91 5.48
C TRP A 80 6.98 -19.28 4.02
N LYS A 81 6.21 -18.67 3.07
CA LYS A 81 6.36 -18.92 1.65
C LYS A 81 7.44 -18.02 1.07
N ASN A 82 8.40 -18.64 0.40
CA ASN A 82 9.41 -17.90 -0.37
C ASN A 82 8.81 -17.55 -1.74
N ARG A 83 8.55 -16.27 -1.96
CA ARG A 83 7.88 -15.76 -3.16
C ARG A 83 8.68 -14.67 -3.83
N PHE A 84 8.55 -14.59 -5.17
CA PHE A 84 9.20 -13.60 -6.00
C PHE A 84 8.21 -13.01 -7.00
N PHE A 85 8.36 -11.73 -7.29
CA PHE A 85 7.83 -11.13 -8.51
C PHE A 85 8.84 -11.36 -9.62
N GLU A 86 8.41 -11.99 -10.71
CA GLU A 86 9.22 -12.29 -11.88
C GLU A 86 8.50 -11.76 -13.13
N ASN A 87 9.25 -11.18 -14.07
CA ASN A 87 8.71 -10.58 -15.29
C ASN A 87 7.59 -9.54 -15.00
N CYS A 88 7.77 -8.78 -13.94
CA CYS A 88 6.81 -7.78 -13.50
C CYS A 88 7.36 -6.37 -13.72
N THR A 89 6.46 -5.40 -13.79
CA THR A 89 6.79 -3.98 -13.68
C THR A 89 6.17 -3.39 -12.43
N CYS A 90 6.64 -2.23 -11.97
CA CYS A 90 6.05 -1.56 -10.83
C CYS A 90 5.80 -0.08 -11.09
N LYS A 91 4.82 0.47 -10.37
CA LYS A 91 4.47 1.90 -10.39
C LYS A 91 4.24 2.38 -8.97
N GLU A 92 4.94 3.42 -8.56
CA GLU A 92 4.67 4.06 -7.28
C GLU A 92 3.28 4.71 -7.29
N LEU A 93 2.46 4.40 -6.28
CA LEU A 93 1.09 4.88 -6.18
C LEU A 93 1.00 6.24 -5.48
N GLN A 94 1.98 6.58 -4.66
CA GLN A 94 1.98 7.81 -3.89
C GLN A 94 2.37 9.00 -4.76
N GLN A 95 1.64 10.08 -4.63
CA GLN A 95 1.91 11.34 -5.33
C GLN A 95 2.03 12.47 -4.31
N LEU A 96 3.02 13.32 -4.50
CA LEU A 96 3.18 14.51 -3.69
C LEU A 96 2.09 15.53 -4.08
N VAL A 97 1.14 15.77 -3.19
CA VAL A 97 0.00 16.67 -3.43
C VAL A 97 0.14 18.03 -2.75
N ILE A 98 0.96 18.11 -1.70
CA ILE A 98 1.26 19.37 -0.97
C ILE A 98 2.75 19.42 -0.69
N LYS A 99 3.41 20.53 -1.02
CA LYS A 99 4.80 20.84 -0.69
C LYS A 99 4.86 22.28 -0.17
N ASP A 100 5.55 22.49 0.96
CA ASP A 100 5.74 23.80 1.58
C ASP A 100 4.41 24.57 1.77
N GLY A 101 3.36 23.85 2.20
CA GLY A 101 2.02 24.40 2.44
C GLY A 101 1.22 24.73 1.17
N LYS A 102 1.73 24.41 -0.01
CA LYS A 102 1.08 24.66 -1.31
C LYS A 102 0.75 23.37 -2.04
N ARG A 103 -0.37 23.37 -2.75
CA ARG A 103 -0.70 22.26 -3.66
C ARG A 103 0.30 22.17 -4.80
N THR A 104 0.75 20.97 -5.11
CA THR A 104 1.66 20.68 -6.24
C THR A 104 0.90 20.54 -7.56
N GLN A 105 -0.40 20.23 -7.50
CA GLN A 105 -1.26 20.05 -8.66
C GLN A 105 -2.61 20.72 -8.41
N PRO A 106 -3.29 21.21 -9.47
CA PRO A 106 -4.65 21.72 -9.35
C PRO A 106 -5.61 20.59 -8.89
N PRO A 107 -6.75 20.95 -8.25
CA PRO A 107 -7.77 19.96 -7.92
C PRO A 107 -8.35 19.38 -9.22
N ARG A 108 -8.52 18.06 -9.26
CA ARG A 108 -9.19 17.38 -10.37
C ARG A 108 -10.71 17.60 -10.28
N SER A 109 -11.35 17.71 -11.41
CA SER A 109 -12.82 17.70 -11.50
C SER A 109 -13.38 16.31 -11.15
N LEU A 110 -14.66 16.26 -10.83
CA LEU A 110 -15.33 14.99 -10.56
C LEU A 110 -15.33 14.05 -11.78
N GLU A 111 -15.45 14.62 -12.96
CA GLU A 111 -15.41 13.90 -14.24
C GLU A 111 -14.06 13.28 -14.50
N GLU A 112 -12.98 14.00 -14.25
CA GLU A 112 -11.61 13.48 -14.35
C GLU A 112 -11.36 12.33 -13.38
N ILE A 113 -11.84 12.45 -12.13
CA ILE A 113 -11.72 11.39 -11.12
C ILE A 113 -12.50 10.15 -11.54
N ARG A 114 -13.74 10.32 -12.04
CA ARG A 114 -14.57 9.20 -12.52
C ARG A 114 -13.95 8.50 -13.72
N SER A 115 -13.41 9.26 -14.66
CA SER A 115 -12.73 8.71 -15.85
C SER A 115 -11.50 7.90 -15.47
N TYR A 116 -10.69 8.44 -14.57
CA TYR A 116 -9.53 7.77 -14.03
C TYR A 116 -9.88 6.42 -13.36
N VAL A 117 -10.93 6.40 -12.51
CA VAL A 117 -11.38 5.15 -11.86
C VAL A 117 -11.87 4.14 -12.90
N LYS A 118 -12.65 4.57 -13.90
CA LYS A 118 -13.14 3.68 -14.96
C LYS A 118 -12.00 3.08 -15.77
N GLU A 119 -11.01 3.90 -16.10
CA GLU A 119 -9.82 3.46 -16.84
C GLU A 119 -9.06 2.40 -16.06
N GLN A 120 -8.77 2.65 -14.79
CA GLN A 120 -8.07 1.67 -13.94
C GLN A 120 -8.84 0.36 -13.81
N LEU A 121 -10.15 0.41 -13.59
CA LEU A 121 -10.98 -0.80 -13.50
C LEU A 121 -11.02 -1.57 -14.82
N ALA A 122 -10.95 -0.89 -15.96
CA ALA A 122 -10.99 -1.53 -17.26
C ALA A 122 -9.66 -2.14 -17.71
N SER A 123 -8.52 -1.56 -17.31
CA SER A 123 -7.19 -1.89 -17.83
C SER A 123 -6.20 -2.45 -16.81
N GLU A 124 -6.39 -2.17 -15.52
CA GLU A 124 -5.40 -2.54 -14.50
C GLU A 124 -5.91 -3.60 -13.52
N ILE A 125 -7.21 -3.65 -13.24
CA ILE A 125 -7.79 -4.50 -12.19
C ILE A 125 -8.50 -5.70 -12.81
N TRP A 126 -8.17 -6.90 -12.33
CA TRP A 126 -8.80 -8.14 -12.78
C TRP A 126 -10.31 -8.11 -12.57
N GLN A 127 -11.07 -8.66 -13.52
CA GLN A 127 -12.53 -8.74 -13.42
C GLN A 127 -12.99 -9.56 -12.22
N GLU A 128 -12.20 -10.54 -11.80
CA GLU A 128 -12.42 -11.36 -10.61
C GLU A 128 -12.40 -10.55 -9.32
N GLU A 129 -11.58 -9.51 -9.24
CA GLU A 129 -11.53 -8.60 -8.08
C GLU A 129 -12.72 -7.63 -8.05
N GLN A 130 -13.34 -7.37 -9.21
CA GLN A 130 -14.46 -6.45 -9.35
C GLN A 130 -15.82 -7.11 -9.08
N ARG A 131 -15.87 -8.41 -8.82
CA ARG A 131 -17.12 -9.14 -8.56
C ARG A 131 -17.78 -8.64 -7.28
N PHE A 132 -19.09 -8.47 -7.32
CA PHE A 132 -19.86 -8.10 -6.15
C PHE A 132 -19.92 -9.22 -5.11
N GLU A 133 -20.05 -10.47 -5.58
CA GLU A 133 -20.05 -11.66 -4.74
C GLU A 133 -18.71 -12.40 -4.85
N ASN A 134 -18.12 -12.70 -3.71
CA ASN A 134 -16.85 -13.41 -3.61
C ASN A 134 -15.73 -12.79 -4.51
N PRO A 135 -15.41 -11.50 -4.35
CA PRO A 135 -14.33 -10.90 -5.12
C PRO A 135 -13.02 -11.61 -4.84
N HIS A 136 -12.19 -11.77 -5.85
CA HIS A 136 -10.82 -12.20 -5.64
C HIS A 136 -10.09 -11.14 -4.81
N LYS A 137 -9.24 -11.60 -3.89
CA LYS A 137 -8.49 -10.70 -3.01
C LYS A 137 -7.38 -10.00 -3.80
N HIS A 138 -7.32 -8.68 -3.71
CA HIS A 138 -6.13 -7.94 -4.08
C HIS A 138 -5.07 -8.11 -2.99
N TYR A 139 -3.86 -8.55 -3.36
CA TYR A 139 -2.80 -8.85 -2.41
C TYR A 139 -2.07 -7.57 -2.00
N LEU A 140 -1.71 -7.50 -0.73
CA LEU A 140 -0.86 -6.45 -0.17
C LEU A 140 0.36 -7.12 0.46
N ASP A 141 1.45 -7.10 -0.26
CA ASP A 141 2.70 -7.72 0.11
C ASP A 141 3.70 -6.69 0.66
N MET A 142 4.77 -7.17 1.24
CA MET A 142 5.80 -6.34 1.88
C MET A 142 7.19 -6.73 1.37
N SER A 143 8.09 -5.76 1.29
CA SER A 143 9.50 -6.11 1.16
C SER A 143 9.99 -6.86 2.40
N PRO A 144 11.03 -7.70 2.30
CA PRO A 144 11.56 -8.42 3.44
C PRO A 144 11.96 -7.50 4.59
N ASP A 145 12.68 -6.43 4.30
CA ASP A 145 13.19 -5.49 5.30
C ASP A 145 12.03 -4.74 6.00
N TYR A 146 11.00 -4.34 5.23
CA TYR A 146 9.82 -3.72 5.79
C TYR A 146 9.03 -4.68 6.69
N TYR A 147 8.88 -5.93 6.27
CA TYR A 147 8.23 -6.98 7.07
C TYR A 147 8.96 -7.21 8.39
N ASP A 148 10.28 -7.37 8.35
CA ASP A 148 11.13 -7.61 9.52
C ASP A 148 11.08 -6.41 10.50
N MET A 149 11.13 -5.19 10.01
CA MET A 149 10.95 -3.98 10.82
C MET A 149 9.59 -3.98 11.52
N LYS A 150 8.50 -4.27 10.81
CA LYS A 150 7.15 -4.33 11.37
C LYS A 150 7.04 -5.41 12.45
N MET A 151 7.60 -6.60 12.19
CA MET A 151 7.55 -7.72 13.15
C MET A 151 8.38 -7.44 14.40
N SER A 152 9.54 -6.80 14.25
CA SER A 152 10.37 -6.36 15.38
C SER A 152 9.63 -5.36 16.28
N LEU A 153 8.94 -4.39 15.70
CA LEU A 153 8.13 -3.45 16.48
C LEU A 153 6.99 -4.14 17.24
N LEU A 154 6.32 -5.09 16.60
CA LEU A 154 5.25 -5.87 17.25
C LEU A 154 5.77 -6.73 18.38
N HIS A 155 6.95 -7.32 18.22
CA HIS A 155 7.59 -8.13 19.26
C HIS A 155 7.96 -7.28 20.49
N ASN A 156 8.59 -6.13 20.26
CA ASN A 156 9.01 -5.22 21.34
C ASN A 156 7.84 -4.63 22.15
N LEU A 157 6.63 -4.61 21.60
CA LEU A 157 5.45 -4.13 22.31
C LEU A 157 4.72 -5.23 23.09
N ARG A 158 5.09 -6.49 22.89
CA ARG A 158 4.49 -7.66 23.60
C ARG A 158 5.36 -8.17 24.76
N GLY A 159 6.60 -7.72 24.85
CA GLY A 159 7.52 -7.98 25.96
C GLY A 159 7.41 -6.91 27.01
#